data_2394a8fe98b904fdcff85632b4d96f5c
#
_entry.id   2394a8fe98b904fdcff85632b4d96f5c
#
_cell.length_a   1.000
_cell.length_b   1.000
_cell.length_c   1.000
_cell.angle_alpha   90.00
_cell.angle_beta   90.00
_cell.angle_gamma   90.00
#
_symmetry.space_group_name_H-M   'P 1'
#
loop_
_entity.id
_entity.type
_entity.pdbx_description
1 polymer ?
#
loop_
_entity_poly.entity_id
_entity_poly.type
_entity_poly.pdbx_seq_one_letter_code
_entity_poly.pdbx_strand_id
1 'polypeptide(L)'
;MFDVCIIGAGATGAAAAYWLARKNANVVLVDKEADASFGVSKANSGIVHGGFHYSVSKTLKGKLELAGNRMFPEMAKKLGFPYNQCGIIVVAYSEEQLEEVKKLYNQGVENGVEGIEFCGKERMYELEPKLCDGVLGGVYAPQGCVVEPYAYVFSLVEDAERNGVKFERNFEVVSASYENDCWTVKAASGKEITAKYVINAAGLYSDKVSAMFGGEEFEILARKGEEYLLDRLSPAYPTRVVFPVPTHTSKGVLVIPTAGGTTMVGPTAHIVPDKEDTDTTAPDREEIFELAQHMVQGVSKRDLISAFAGLRPALAGGDFMIKISDKAPAFIQAAGIQSPGLTASPAVGQLLVSLLEKAGLQMSDKTEIAPVPPKKRLREMSAEEVDALYQKDPAWTNIICRCEKISEAEIVDAVRHGHITLDSVKLHTRAGMGRCQGGFCSAKIWAIISRETGIPIEELTKRGKKSNFFNGSVANVAFKGDSYETK
;
A
#
# COMPACT_ATOMS: atom_id res chain seq x y z
N MET A 1 19.79 -4.34 -22.21
CA MET A 1 20.20 -3.18 -21.40
C MET A 1 19.00 -2.27 -21.23
N PHE A 2 18.73 -1.81 -20.01
CA PHE A 2 17.65 -0.87 -19.70
C PHE A 2 18.19 0.55 -19.57
N ASP A 3 17.33 1.56 -19.77
CA ASP A 3 17.68 2.93 -19.45
C ASP A 3 17.57 3.16 -17.92
N VAL A 4 16.54 2.60 -17.29
CA VAL A 4 16.30 2.74 -15.85
C VAL A 4 15.95 1.40 -15.21
N CYS A 5 16.61 1.10 -14.06
CA CYS A 5 16.21 0.03 -13.14
C CYS A 5 15.64 0.65 -11.86
N ILE A 6 14.42 0.30 -11.50
CA ILE A 6 13.75 0.75 -10.26
C ILE A 6 13.80 -0.41 -9.27
N ILE A 7 14.38 -0.22 -8.09
CA ILE A 7 14.49 -1.24 -7.03
C ILE A 7 13.40 -1.01 -5.99
N GLY A 8 12.43 -1.92 -5.94
CA GLY A 8 11.28 -1.90 -5.02
C GLY A 8 9.97 -1.53 -5.71
N ALA A 9 9.00 -2.46 -5.70
CA ALA A 9 7.66 -2.29 -6.26
C ALA A 9 6.60 -1.91 -5.20
N GLY A 10 7.00 -1.13 -4.20
CA GLY A 10 6.08 -0.44 -3.29
C GLY A 10 5.50 0.81 -3.93
N ALA A 11 4.72 1.62 -3.18
CA ALA A 11 4.05 2.82 -3.67
C ALA A 11 5.01 3.80 -4.39
N THR A 12 6.24 3.96 -3.89
CA THR A 12 7.25 4.86 -4.47
C THR A 12 7.75 4.37 -5.83
N GLY A 13 8.21 3.11 -5.90
CA GLY A 13 8.73 2.55 -7.15
C GLY A 13 7.64 2.31 -8.19
N ALA A 14 6.45 1.89 -7.77
CA ALA A 14 5.29 1.75 -8.65
C ALA A 14 4.88 3.10 -9.26
N ALA A 15 4.89 4.18 -8.48
CA ALA A 15 4.61 5.52 -8.99
C ALA A 15 5.70 6.00 -9.95
N ALA A 16 6.98 5.72 -9.69
CA ALA A 16 8.06 6.01 -10.63
C ALA A 16 7.89 5.23 -11.94
N ALA A 17 7.56 3.93 -11.86
CA ALA A 17 7.30 3.08 -13.03
C ALA A 17 6.12 3.60 -13.85
N TYR A 18 5.02 4.00 -13.19
CA TYR A 18 3.84 4.60 -13.83
C TYR A 18 4.18 5.85 -14.64
N TRP A 19 4.97 6.77 -14.08
CA TRP A 19 5.34 8.00 -14.80
C TRP A 19 6.38 7.75 -15.88
N LEU A 20 7.36 6.87 -15.66
CA LEU A 20 8.34 6.46 -16.67
C LEU A 20 7.71 5.69 -17.83
N ALA A 21 6.63 4.96 -17.59
CA ALA A 21 5.86 4.29 -18.63
C ALA A 21 5.27 5.23 -19.67
N ARG A 22 5.19 6.53 -19.39
CA ARG A 22 4.75 7.61 -20.30
C ARG A 22 5.88 8.21 -21.12
N LYS A 23 7.11 7.77 -20.87
CA LYS A 23 8.32 8.22 -21.56
C LYS A 23 8.82 7.15 -22.54
N ASN A 24 9.48 7.57 -23.58
CA ASN A 24 10.23 6.70 -24.49
C ASN A 24 11.54 6.28 -23.80
N ALA A 25 11.44 5.36 -22.84
CA ALA A 25 12.55 4.79 -22.10
C ALA A 25 12.31 3.31 -21.87
N ASN A 26 13.39 2.52 -21.87
CA ASN A 26 13.34 1.10 -21.55
C ASN A 26 13.54 0.91 -20.04
N VAL A 27 12.47 0.56 -19.32
CA VAL A 27 12.42 0.56 -17.86
C VAL A 27 12.19 -0.84 -17.33
N VAL A 28 12.92 -1.20 -16.27
CA VAL A 28 12.65 -2.41 -15.48
C VAL A 28 12.38 -2.03 -14.03
N LEU A 29 11.31 -2.58 -13.49
CA LEU A 29 10.97 -2.56 -12.06
C LEU A 29 11.33 -3.91 -11.47
N VAL A 30 12.04 -3.94 -10.35
CA VAL A 30 12.42 -5.20 -9.67
C VAL A 30 11.95 -5.19 -8.23
N ASP A 31 11.52 -6.34 -7.72
CA ASP A 31 11.20 -6.51 -6.30
C ASP A 31 11.67 -7.88 -5.79
N LYS A 32 12.11 -7.93 -4.53
CA LYS A 32 12.50 -9.17 -3.85
C LYS A 32 11.30 -10.09 -3.60
N GLU A 33 10.11 -9.56 -3.58
CA GLU A 33 8.88 -10.26 -3.27
C GLU A 33 8.24 -10.91 -4.51
N ALA A 34 7.29 -11.80 -4.27
CA ALA A 34 6.56 -12.50 -5.31
C ALA A 34 5.57 -11.62 -6.07
N ASP A 35 5.28 -10.42 -5.57
CA ASP A 35 4.40 -9.44 -6.22
C ASP A 35 4.65 -8.03 -5.71
N ALA A 36 4.09 -7.04 -6.41
CA ALA A 36 4.12 -5.64 -6.00
C ALA A 36 3.37 -5.42 -4.68
N SER A 37 3.65 -4.31 -4.00
CA SER A 37 2.99 -3.93 -2.74
C SER A 37 3.26 -4.82 -1.53
N PHE A 38 4.01 -5.91 -1.63
CA PHE A 38 4.19 -6.89 -0.55
C PHE A 38 5.00 -6.41 0.66
N GLY A 39 5.66 -5.26 0.56
CA GLY A 39 6.25 -4.54 1.69
C GLY A 39 5.20 -3.75 2.50
N VAL A 40 5.60 -2.60 3.08
CA VAL A 40 4.73 -1.73 3.88
C VAL A 40 3.57 -1.10 3.09
N SER A 41 3.65 -1.10 1.77
CA SER A 41 2.60 -0.51 0.92
C SER A 41 1.25 -1.23 1.01
N LYS A 42 1.21 -2.52 1.41
CA LYS A 42 -0.04 -3.24 1.69
C LYS A 42 -0.51 -3.11 3.15
N ALA A 43 0.36 -2.70 4.06
CA ALA A 43 0.15 -2.70 5.50
C ALA A 43 0.24 -1.27 6.03
N ASN A 44 -0.79 -0.49 5.77
CA ASN A 44 -0.95 0.89 6.22
C ASN A 44 -2.44 1.27 6.22
N SER A 45 -2.76 2.41 6.81
CA SER A 45 -4.13 2.91 7.02
C SER A 45 -4.90 3.23 5.72
N GLY A 46 -4.28 3.24 4.56
CA GLY A 46 -4.92 3.60 3.28
C GLY A 46 -5.36 5.06 3.19
N ILE A 47 -4.89 5.94 4.07
CA ILE A 47 -5.29 7.34 4.11
C ILE A 47 -4.51 8.14 3.09
N VAL A 48 -5.22 8.90 2.27
CA VAL A 48 -4.70 10.01 1.49
C VAL A 48 -4.95 11.28 2.29
N HIS A 49 -3.90 11.78 2.94
CA HIS A 49 -3.97 12.91 3.86
C HIS A 49 -4.36 14.21 3.17
N GLY A 50 -4.98 15.14 3.91
CA GLY A 50 -5.52 16.39 3.41
C GLY A 50 -4.53 17.55 3.28
N GLY A 51 -3.21 17.36 3.49
CA GLY A 51 -2.21 18.40 3.25
C GLY A 51 -2.03 19.43 4.38
N PHE A 52 -2.56 19.21 5.56
CA PHE A 52 -2.52 20.19 6.67
C PHE A 52 -1.56 19.84 7.81
N HIS A 53 -1.02 18.61 7.85
CA HIS A 53 -0.15 18.16 8.94
C HIS A 53 1.28 18.68 8.87
N TYR A 54 1.82 18.90 7.67
CA TYR A 54 3.20 19.29 7.44
C TYR A 54 3.28 20.57 6.63
N SER A 55 4.23 21.45 6.99
CA SER A 55 4.44 22.71 6.26
C SER A 55 4.97 22.46 4.85
N VAL A 56 4.26 22.95 3.86
CA VAL A 56 4.64 22.88 2.42
C VAL A 56 5.90 23.71 2.14
N SER A 57 6.10 24.82 2.85
CA SER A 57 7.27 25.71 2.67
C SER A 57 8.55 25.19 3.34
N LYS A 58 8.42 24.33 4.39
CA LYS A 58 9.55 23.91 5.23
C LYS A 58 10.01 22.48 5.01
N THR A 59 9.13 21.60 4.47
CA THR A 59 9.42 20.16 4.37
C THR A 59 9.12 19.63 2.97
N LEU A 60 9.96 18.71 2.51
CA LEU A 60 9.72 18.02 1.23
C LEU A 60 8.48 17.14 1.29
N LYS A 61 8.27 16.44 2.40
CA LYS A 61 7.09 15.60 2.60
C LYS A 61 5.78 16.40 2.58
N GLY A 62 5.74 17.61 3.16
CA GLY A 62 4.55 18.46 3.11
C GLY A 62 4.23 18.93 1.68
N LYS A 63 5.26 19.34 0.94
CA LYS A 63 5.13 19.73 -0.47
C LYS A 63 4.59 18.57 -1.32
N LEU A 64 5.17 17.40 -1.19
CA LEU A 64 4.78 16.21 -1.97
C LEU A 64 3.46 15.60 -1.52
N GLU A 65 3.11 15.71 -0.22
CA GLU A 65 1.80 15.31 0.30
C GLU A 65 0.67 16.10 -0.37
N LEU A 66 0.75 17.43 -0.37
CA LEU A 66 -0.29 18.28 -0.97
C LEU A 66 -0.39 18.07 -2.49
N ALA A 67 0.76 18.00 -3.17
CA ALA A 67 0.80 17.74 -4.61
C ALA A 67 0.21 16.36 -4.95
N GLY A 68 0.57 15.32 -4.21
CA GLY A 68 0.06 13.96 -4.41
C GLY A 68 -1.43 13.85 -4.11
N ASN A 69 -1.93 14.47 -3.02
CA ASN A 69 -3.36 14.49 -2.70
C ASN A 69 -4.21 14.96 -3.89
N ARG A 70 -3.83 16.08 -4.50
CA ARG A 70 -4.52 16.66 -5.66
C ARG A 70 -4.57 15.74 -6.90
N MET A 71 -3.68 14.76 -6.99
CA MET A 71 -3.61 13.83 -8.13
C MET A 71 -4.53 12.61 -7.95
N PHE A 72 -4.87 12.23 -6.72
CA PHE A 72 -5.60 10.99 -6.44
C PHE A 72 -6.98 10.89 -7.10
N PRO A 73 -7.85 11.93 -7.13
CA PRO A 73 -9.17 11.81 -7.74
C PRO A 73 -9.12 11.40 -9.22
N GLU A 74 -8.24 12.05 -9.99
CA GLU A 74 -8.09 11.73 -11.42
C GLU A 74 -7.45 10.37 -11.62
N MET A 75 -6.42 10.03 -10.82
CA MET A 75 -5.77 8.72 -10.89
C MET A 75 -6.73 7.59 -10.54
N ALA A 76 -7.57 7.76 -9.51
CA ALA A 76 -8.58 6.77 -9.14
C ALA A 76 -9.59 6.54 -10.26
N LYS A 77 -10.07 7.61 -10.90
CA LYS A 77 -10.96 7.54 -12.06
C LYS A 77 -10.30 6.83 -13.25
N LYS A 78 -9.02 7.10 -13.51
CA LYS A 78 -8.28 6.54 -14.64
C LYS A 78 -7.88 5.09 -14.44
N LEU A 79 -7.45 4.73 -13.23
CA LEU A 79 -6.87 3.43 -12.91
C LEU A 79 -7.87 2.45 -12.25
N GLY A 80 -9.04 2.95 -11.79
CA GLY A 80 -10.12 2.12 -11.27
C GLY A 80 -9.85 1.46 -9.91
N PHE A 81 -8.91 1.97 -9.10
CA PHE A 81 -8.73 1.47 -7.72
C PHE A 81 -9.79 2.07 -6.78
N PRO A 82 -10.18 1.35 -5.69
CA PRO A 82 -11.12 1.85 -4.71
C PRO A 82 -10.64 3.15 -4.06
N TYR A 83 -11.50 4.16 -4.11
CA TYR A 83 -11.25 5.51 -3.62
C TYR A 83 -12.52 6.06 -3.00
N ASN A 84 -12.42 6.62 -1.79
CA ASN A 84 -13.53 7.27 -1.11
C ASN A 84 -13.06 8.59 -0.50
N GLN A 85 -13.53 9.72 -1.06
CA GLN A 85 -13.26 11.06 -0.54
C GLN A 85 -14.21 11.36 0.62
N CYS A 86 -13.97 10.71 1.75
CA CYS A 86 -14.80 10.87 2.95
C CYS A 86 -14.46 12.11 3.79
N GLY A 87 -13.30 12.73 3.57
CA GLY A 87 -12.78 13.80 4.42
C GLY A 87 -12.12 13.28 5.70
N ILE A 88 -11.33 14.16 6.32
CA ILE A 88 -10.62 13.93 7.57
C ILE A 88 -11.09 14.94 8.60
N ILE A 89 -11.36 14.49 9.82
CA ILE A 89 -11.58 15.37 10.98
C ILE A 89 -10.50 15.11 12.04
N VAL A 90 -10.05 16.18 12.69
CA VAL A 90 -9.23 16.11 13.91
C VAL A 90 -10.06 16.65 15.06
N VAL A 91 -10.25 15.86 16.11
CA VAL A 91 -11.23 16.14 17.17
C VAL A 91 -10.55 16.59 18.44
N ALA A 92 -11.01 17.69 19.05
CA ALA A 92 -10.53 18.22 20.34
C ALA A 92 -11.56 17.99 21.45
N TYR A 93 -11.07 17.49 22.59
CA TYR A 93 -11.84 17.21 23.79
C TYR A 93 -11.42 18.09 24.98
N SER A 94 -10.41 18.95 24.83
CA SER A 94 -9.99 19.93 25.84
C SER A 94 -9.64 21.27 25.17
N GLU A 95 -9.55 22.33 25.95
CA GLU A 95 -9.16 23.67 25.46
C GLU A 95 -7.72 23.66 24.93
N GLU A 96 -6.80 22.93 25.55
CA GLU A 96 -5.42 22.77 25.07
C GLU A 96 -5.39 22.08 23.70
N GLN A 97 -6.22 21.04 23.52
CA GLN A 97 -6.37 20.36 22.25
C GLN A 97 -6.98 21.26 21.17
N LEU A 98 -7.93 22.14 21.54
CA LEU A 98 -8.56 23.07 20.63
C LEU A 98 -7.54 24.10 20.10
N GLU A 99 -6.61 24.56 20.92
CA GLU A 99 -5.53 25.45 20.47
C GLU A 99 -4.55 24.74 19.50
N GLU A 100 -4.24 23.44 19.74
CA GLU A 100 -3.44 22.66 18.80
C GLU A 100 -4.16 22.44 17.46
N VAL A 101 -5.46 22.17 17.48
CA VAL A 101 -6.29 22.05 16.27
C VAL A 101 -6.31 23.37 15.48
N LYS A 102 -6.34 24.50 16.16
CA LYS A 102 -6.28 25.83 15.55
C LYS A 102 -4.95 26.08 14.83
N LYS A 103 -3.83 25.57 15.39
CA LYS A 103 -2.53 25.62 14.71
C LYS A 103 -2.54 24.76 13.44
N LEU A 104 -3.14 23.56 13.49
CA LEU A 104 -3.30 22.70 12.29
C LEU A 104 -4.16 23.37 11.22
N TYR A 105 -5.25 24.02 11.61
CA TYR A 105 -6.10 24.78 10.70
C TYR A 105 -5.31 25.91 10.02
N ASN A 106 -4.60 26.71 10.79
CA ASN A 106 -3.78 27.82 10.26
C ASN A 106 -2.72 27.30 9.28
N GLN A 107 -2.04 26.20 9.63
CA GLN A 107 -1.06 25.56 8.73
C GLN A 107 -1.73 25.06 7.44
N GLY A 108 -2.93 24.48 7.53
CA GLY A 108 -3.70 24.06 6.36
C GLY A 108 -4.07 25.24 5.44
N VAL A 109 -4.45 26.40 6.01
CA VAL A 109 -4.71 27.63 5.27
C VAL A 109 -3.41 28.14 4.60
N GLU A 110 -2.29 28.18 5.33
CA GLU A 110 -0.97 28.55 4.78
C GLU A 110 -0.52 27.62 3.66
N ASN A 111 -0.79 26.33 3.77
CA ASN A 111 -0.49 25.34 2.74
C ASN A 111 -1.39 25.43 1.50
N GLY A 112 -2.49 26.21 1.56
CA GLY A 112 -3.48 26.30 0.48
C GLY A 112 -4.34 25.05 0.33
N VAL A 113 -4.75 24.43 1.46
CA VAL A 113 -5.68 23.30 1.48
C VAL A 113 -7.10 23.84 1.21
N GLU A 114 -7.69 23.40 0.10
CA GLU A 114 -9.01 23.84 -0.31
C GLU A 114 -10.11 23.31 0.61
N GLY A 115 -10.99 24.21 1.07
CA GLY A 115 -12.17 23.86 1.87
C GLY A 115 -11.85 23.41 3.29
N ILE A 116 -10.62 23.62 3.80
CA ILE A 116 -10.31 23.36 5.21
C ILE A 116 -11.15 24.26 6.12
N GLU A 117 -11.73 23.68 7.17
CA GLU A 117 -12.70 24.35 8.05
C GLU A 117 -12.30 24.16 9.52
N PHE A 118 -12.29 25.23 10.30
CA PHE A 118 -12.24 25.18 11.75
C PHE A 118 -13.68 25.06 12.29
N CYS A 119 -13.99 23.94 12.92
CA CYS A 119 -15.33 23.53 13.26
C CYS A 119 -15.61 23.68 14.76
N GLY A 120 -16.74 24.28 15.11
CA GLY A 120 -17.29 24.19 16.45
C GLY A 120 -17.94 22.83 16.72
N LYS A 121 -18.39 22.64 17.98
CA LYS A 121 -18.98 21.39 18.48
C LYS A 121 -20.12 20.85 17.59
N GLU A 122 -21.11 21.67 17.28
CA GLU A 122 -22.29 21.28 16.51
C GLU A 122 -21.87 20.78 15.13
N ARG A 123 -20.97 21.49 14.46
CA ARG A 123 -20.47 21.15 13.14
C ARG A 123 -19.72 19.83 13.14
N MET A 124 -18.97 19.53 14.20
CA MET A 124 -18.26 18.24 14.34
C MET A 124 -19.24 17.07 14.41
N TYR A 125 -20.34 17.18 15.15
CA TYR A 125 -21.37 16.13 15.20
C TYR A 125 -22.21 16.03 13.93
N GLU A 126 -22.38 17.11 13.17
CA GLU A 126 -22.96 17.04 11.82
C GLU A 126 -22.07 16.25 10.85
N LEU A 127 -20.75 16.50 10.91
CA LEU A 127 -19.77 15.81 10.07
C LEU A 127 -19.64 14.32 10.43
N GLU A 128 -19.62 13.99 11.71
CA GLU A 128 -19.50 12.63 12.22
C GLU A 128 -20.43 12.41 13.43
N PRO A 129 -21.66 11.92 13.18
CA PRO A 129 -22.65 11.72 14.24
C PRO A 129 -22.28 10.68 15.30
N LYS A 130 -21.26 9.82 15.00
CA LYS A 130 -20.81 8.77 15.91
C LYS A 130 -19.68 9.22 16.84
N LEU A 131 -19.30 10.48 16.85
CA LEU A 131 -18.35 10.98 17.84
C LEU A 131 -18.90 10.76 19.26
N CYS A 132 -17.99 10.40 20.17
CA CYS A 132 -18.33 10.33 21.60
C CYS A 132 -18.59 11.72 22.16
N ASP A 133 -19.29 11.77 23.32
CA ASP A 133 -19.60 13.02 23.99
C ASP A 133 -18.33 13.77 24.45
N GLY A 134 -18.46 15.09 24.62
CA GLY A 134 -17.38 15.94 25.12
C GLY A 134 -16.54 16.65 24.07
N VAL A 135 -16.88 16.53 22.78
CA VAL A 135 -16.21 17.29 21.70
C VAL A 135 -16.42 18.78 21.90
N LEU A 136 -15.33 19.55 21.87
CA LEU A 136 -15.35 21.01 21.93
C LEU A 136 -15.29 21.64 20.53
N GLY A 137 -14.61 20.99 19.60
CA GLY A 137 -14.44 21.45 18.22
C GLY A 137 -13.41 20.62 17.48
N GLY A 138 -12.97 21.10 16.31
CA GLY A 138 -12.02 20.36 15.50
C GLY A 138 -11.63 21.08 14.21
N VAL A 139 -10.88 20.38 13.37
CA VAL A 139 -10.64 20.80 11.98
C VAL A 139 -11.21 19.75 11.03
N TYR A 140 -11.79 20.21 9.93
CA TYR A 140 -12.26 19.36 8.83
C TYR A 140 -11.48 19.67 7.56
N ALA A 141 -10.90 18.63 6.95
CA ALA A 141 -10.21 18.69 5.67
C ALA A 141 -10.97 17.83 4.65
N PRO A 142 -11.79 18.41 3.76
CA PRO A 142 -12.63 17.67 2.81
C PRO A 142 -11.83 16.93 1.72
N GLN A 143 -10.60 17.35 1.46
CA GLN A 143 -9.71 16.72 0.48
C GLN A 143 -9.08 15.40 0.98
N GLY A 144 -9.27 15.06 2.26
CA GLY A 144 -8.87 13.78 2.80
C GLY A 144 -9.68 12.63 2.23
N CYS A 145 -9.03 11.51 1.93
CA CYS A 145 -9.73 10.34 1.43
C CYS A 145 -9.07 9.04 1.89
N VAL A 146 -9.69 7.94 1.59
CA VAL A 146 -9.14 6.60 1.82
C VAL A 146 -9.12 5.81 0.51
N VAL A 147 -8.12 4.96 0.38
CA VAL A 147 -7.93 4.03 -0.74
C VAL A 147 -7.66 2.62 -0.24
N GLU A 148 -7.79 1.62 -1.08
CA GLU A 148 -7.14 0.33 -0.87
C GLU A 148 -5.69 0.44 -1.33
N PRO A 149 -4.69 0.51 -0.43
CA PRO A 149 -3.33 0.89 -0.79
C PRO A 149 -2.65 -0.13 -1.72
N TYR A 150 -2.92 -1.41 -1.54
CA TYR A 150 -2.44 -2.47 -2.41
C TYR A 150 -3.08 -2.41 -3.81
N ALA A 151 -4.38 -2.12 -3.90
CA ALA A 151 -5.06 -1.99 -5.19
C ALA A 151 -4.55 -0.78 -5.98
N TYR A 152 -4.24 0.33 -5.29
CA TYR A 152 -3.58 1.48 -5.88
C TYR A 152 -2.21 1.10 -6.46
N VAL A 153 -1.36 0.42 -5.68
CA VAL A 153 -0.02 0.03 -6.14
C VAL A 153 -0.09 -0.95 -7.31
N PHE A 154 -0.97 -1.96 -7.26
CA PHE A 154 -1.18 -2.88 -8.37
C PHE A 154 -1.63 -2.17 -9.63
N SER A 155 -2.57 -1.23 -9.52
CA SER A 155 -3.04 -0.49 -10.69
C SER A 155 -1.95 0.36 -11.36
N LEU A 156 -1.00 0.89 -10.58
CA LEU A 156 0.18 1.59 -11.10
C LEU A 156 1.11 0.65 -11.86
N VAL A 157 1.39 -0.53 -11.28
CA VAL A 157 2.29 -1.53 -11.89
C VAL A 157 1.66 -2.13 -13.15
N GLU A 158 0.38 -2.51 -13.11
CA GLU A 158 -0.35 -3.03 -14.27
C GLU A 158 -0.40 -2.03 -15.43
N ASP A 159 -0.66 -0.74 -15.13
CA ASP A 159 -0.59 0.33 -16.13
C ASP A 159 0.82 0.48 -16.71
N ALA A 160 1.84 0.42 -15.84
CA ALA A 160 3.23 0.52 -16.26
C ALA A 160 3.66 -0.67 -17.15
N GLU A 161 3.32 -1.91 -16.77
CA GLU A 161 3.60 -3.12 -17.57
C GLU A 161 2.88 -3.05 -18.94
N ARG A 162 1.61 -2.63 -18.96
CA ARG A 162 0.84 -2.43 -20.19
C ARG A 162 1.51 -1.42 -21.14
N ASN A 163 2.18 -0.45 -20.57
CA ASN A 163 2.89 0.60 -21.30
C ASN A 163 4.41 0.35 -21.43
N GLY A 164 4.85 -0.91 -21.30
CA GLY A 164 6.17 -1.38 -21.70
C GLY A 164 7.22 -1.42 -20.61
N VAL A 165 6.88 -1.13 -19.34
CA VAL A 165 7.77 -1.38 -18.20
C VAL A 165 7.80 -2.89 -17.96
N LYS A 166 9.01 -3.46 -17.80
CA LYS A 166 9.17 -4.86 -17.40
C LYS A 166 9.15 -4.96 -15.88
N PHE A 167 8.30 -5.83 -15.32
CA PHE A 167 8.34 -6.13 -13.89
C PHE A 167 8.97 -7.50 -13.62
N GLU A 168 10.04 -7.51 -12.83
CA GLU A 168 10.80 -8.70 -12.41
C GLU A 168 10.55 -8.98 -10.94
N ARG A 169 9.67 -9.93 -10.67
CA ARG A 169 9.33 -10.46 -9.34
C ARG A 169 10.42 -11.40 -8.83
N ASN A 170 10.51 -11.59 -7.52
CA ASN A 170 11.51 -12.46 -6.86
C ASN A 170 12.97 -12.09 -7.21
N PHE A 171 13.22 -10.80 -7.47
CA PHE A 171 14.53 -10.26 -7.79
C PHE A 171 15.11 -9.52 -6.58
N GLU A 172 15.68 -10.26 -5.63
CA GLU A 172 16.34 -9.70 -4.45
C GLU A 172 17.73 -9.23 -4.82
N VAL A 173 17.93 -7.92 -4.86
CA VAL A 173 19.24 -7.31 -5.15
C VAL A 173 20.22 -7.63 -4.03
N VAL A 174 21.38 -8.20 -4.37
CA VAL A 174 22.43 -8.57 -3.42
C VAL A 174 23.79 -7.90 -3.70
N SER A 175 24.00 -7.43 -4.92
CA SER A 175 25.20 -6.65 -5.28
C SER A 175 24.98 -5.83 -6.55
N ALA A 176 25.82 -4.81 -6.74
CA ALA A 176 25.86 -4.00 -7.94
C ALA A 176 27.31 -3.60 -8.27
N SER A 177 27.60 -3.41 -9.56
CA SER A 177 28.86 -2.86 -10.04
C SER A 177 28.60 -1.82 -11.13
N TYR A 178 29.44 -0.78 -11.21
CA TYR A 178 29.34 0.28 -12.22
C TYR A 178 30.54 0.24 -13.13
N GLU A 179 30.32 -0.05 -14.39
CA GLU A 179 31.36 -0.14 -15.41
C GLU A 179 30.80 0.31 -16.76
N ASN A 180 31.61 1.00 -17.56
CA ASN A 180 31.24 1.47 -18.90
C ASN A 180 29.92 2.28 -18.90
N ASP A 181 29.76 3.17 -17.94
CA ASP A 181 28.59 4.05 -17.75
C ASP A 181 27.27 3.29 -17.53
N CYS A 182 27.33 2.07 -17.01
CA CYS A 182 26.18 1.22 -16.73
C CYS A 182 26.32 0.49 -15.39
N TRP A 183 25.21 0.31 -14.70
CA TRP A 183 25.09 -0.57 -13.55
C TRP A 183 24.76 -1.99 -13.98
N THR A 184 25.48 -2.95 -13.43
CA THR A 184 25.09 -4.36 -13.42
C THR A 184 24.53 -4.68 -12.04
N VAL A 185 23.24 -4.99 -11.96
CA VAL A 185 22.50 -5.28 -10.72
C VAL A 185 22.28 -6.80 -10.65
N LYS A 186 22.76 -7.45 -9.57
CA LYS A 186 22.66 -8.90 -9.39
C LYS A 186 21.63 -9.27 -8.34
N ALA A 187 20.82 -10.27 -8.68
CA ALA A 187 19.87 -10.88 -7.77
C ALA A 187 20.48 -12.08 -7.02
N ALA A 188 19.93 -12.40 -5.84
CA ALA A 188 20.25 -13.60 -5.08
C ALA A 188 20.06 -14.91 -5.87
N SER A 189 19.19 -14.90 -6.89
CA SER A 189 18.98 -16.02 -7.82
C SER A 189 20.10 -16.22 -8.86
N GLY A 190 21.06 -15.29 -8.92
CA GLY A 190 22.11 -15.25 -9.96
C GLY A 190 21.68 -14.50 -11.24
N LYS A 191 20.43 -14.04 -11.34
CA LYS A 191 19.96 -13.22 -12.47
C LYS A 191 20.60 -11.83 -12.42
N GLU A 192 20.97 -11.30 -13.59
CA GLU A 192 21.59 -9.99 -13.74
C GLU A 192 20.74 -9.06 -14.62
N ILE A 193 20.75 -7.78 -14.28
CA ILE A 193 20.13 -6.71 -15.05
C ILE A 193 21.16 -5.60 -15.25
N THR A 194 21.29 -5.11 -16.50
CA THR A 194 22.14 -3.96 -16.82
C THR A 194 21.26 -2.74 -17.12
N ALA A 195 21.55 -1.61 -16.45
CA ALA A 195 20.82 -0.36 -16.62
C ALA A 195 21.74 0.86 -16.55
N LYS A 196 21.42 1.94 -17.30
CA LYS A 196 22.18 3.19 -17.26
C LYS A 196 21.97 3.94 -15.95
N TYR A 197 20.72 4.00 -15.47
CA TYR A 197 20.32 4.67 -14.23
C TYR A 197 19.62 3.70 -13.29
N VAL A 198 19.77 3.95 -11.99
CA VAL A 198 19.09 3.16 -10.96
C VAL A 198 18.35 4.09 -10.00
N ILE A 199 17.11 3.72 -9.66
CA ILE A 199 16.31 4.35 -8.60
C ILE A 199 16.23 3.40 -7.42
N ASN A 200 16.70 3.85 -6.25
CA ASN A 200 16.54 3.14 -4.98
C ASN A 200 15.18 3.53 -4.36
N ALA A 201 14.18 2.68 -4.52
CA ALA A 201 12.86 2.79 -3.90
C ALA A 201 12.57 1.61 -2.96
N ALA A 202 13.63 1.04 -2.34
CA ALA A 202 13.60 -0.20 -1.57
C ALA A 202 12.99 -0.07 -0.15
N GLY A 203 12.38 1.07 0.19
CA GLY A 203 11.64 1.27 1.44
C GLY A 203 12.49 0.99 2.69
N LEU A 204 12.11 -0.04 3.48
CA LEU A 204 12.82 -0.45 4.70
C LEU A 204 14.29 -0.85 4.47
N TYR A 205 14.64 -1.23 3.25
CA TYR A 205 15.98 -1.68 2.89
C TYR A 205 16.74 -0.68 2.01
N SER A 206 16.25 0.55 1.90
CA SER A 206 16.89 1.59 1.07
C SER A 206 18.29 1.96 1.56
N ASP A 207 18.57 1.84 2.85
CA ASP A 207 19.90 1.98 3.44
C ASP A 207 20.88 0.90 2.95
N LYS A 208 20.43 -0.36 2.96
CA LYS A 208 21.23 -1.48 2.48
C LYS A 208 21.50 -1.40 0.98
N VAL A 209 20.47 -1.04 0.20
CA VAL A 209 20.61 -0.83 -1.25
C VAL A 209 21.56 0.35 -1.52
N SER A 210 21.44 1.47 -0.80
CA SER A 210 22.37 2.59 -0.93
C SER A 210 23.82 2.16 -0.72
N ALA A 211 24.10 1.38 0.33
CA ALA A 211 25.44 0.87 0.62
C ALA A 211 25.98 -0.06 -0.50
N MET A 212 25.12 -0.94 -1.09
CA MET A 212 25.50 -1.83 -2.20
C MET A 212 25.93 -1.06 -3.45
N PHE A 213 25.37 0.13 -3.66
CA PHE A 213 25.67 1.00 -4.80
C PHE A 213 26.76 2.06 -4.49
N GLY A 214 27.34 2.06 -3.28
CA GLY A 214 28.30 3.08 -2.86
C GLY A 214 27.67 4.47 -2.70
N GLY A 215 26.36 4.53 -2.45
CA GLY A 215 25.61 5.76 -2.24
C GLY A 215 25.79 6.36 -0.84
N GLU A 216 24.87 7.22 -0.43
CA GLU A 216 24.85 7.85 0.87
C GLU A 216 24.73 6.86 2.01
N GLU A 217 25.41 7.14 3.11
CA GLU A 217 25.29 6.39 4.37
C GLU A 217 24.17 6.97 5.22
N PHE A 218 23.17 6.15 5.52
CA PHE A 218 22.07 6.47 6.42
C PHE A 218 21.48 5.19 6.98
N GLU A 219 20.70 5.32 8.03
CA GLU A 219 19.97 4.21 8.63
C GLU A 219 18.47 4.41 8.49
N ILE A 220 17.78 3.36 8.08
CA ILE A 220 16.31 3.29 8.10
C ILE A 220 15.86 2.62 9.38
N LEU A 221 15.15 3.36 10.21
CA LEU A 221 14.49 2.87 11.41
C LEU A 221 13.14 2.27 11.06
N ALA A 222 12.88 1.05 11.52
CA ALA A 222 11.59 0.41 11.37
C ALA A 222 10.61 0.94 12.43
N ARG A 223 9.63 1.76 12.01
CA ARG A 223 8.60 2.29 12.90
C ARG A 223 7.31 1.51 12.72
N LYS A 224 7.10 0.52 13.60
CA LYS A 224 5.95 -0.37 13.58
C LYS A 224 4.66 0.33 13.98
N GLY A 225 3.58 0.00 13.29
CA GLY A 225 2.22 0.39 13.64
C GLY A 225 1.28 -0.77 13.44
N GLU A 226 0.56 -1.15 14.49
CA GLU A 226 -0.44 -2.20 14.48
C GLU A 226 -1.80 -1.63 14.15
N GLU A 227 -2.55 -2.30 13.29
CA GLU A 227 -3.88 -1.91 12.83
C GLU A 227 -4.84 -3.10 12.91
N TYR A 228 -6.09 -2.82 13.27
CA TYR A 228 -7.13 -3.81 13.51
C TYR A 228 -8.35 -3.50 12.67
N LEU A 229 -8.82 -4.50 11.91
CA LEU A 229 -9.99 -4.40 11.04
C LEU A 229 -11.22 -4.97 11.73
N LEU A 230 -12.28 -4.18 11.77
CA LEU A 230 -13.59 -4.60 12.25
C LEU A 230 -14.48 -5.04 11.09
N ASP A 231 -15.41 -5.94 11.39
CA ASP A 231 -16.39 -6.45 10.41
C ASP A 231 -17.18 -5.30 9.75
N ARG A 232 -17.64 -5.50 8.52
CA ARG A 232 -18.52 -4.56 7.82
C ARG A 232 -19.85 -4.28 8.52
N LEU A 233 -20.29 -5.20 9.37
CA LEU A 233 -21.50 -5.05 10.15
C LEU A 233 -21.26 -4.35 11.49
N SER A 234 -20.02 -3.94 11.78
CA SER A 234 -19.72 -3.18 12.99
C SER A 234 -20.49 -1.86 13.00
N PRO A 235 -21.15 -1.51 14.11
CA PRO A 235 -21.81 -0.22 14.26
C PRO A 235 -20.84 0.96 14.28
N ALA A 236 -19.54 0.71 14.44
CA ALA A 236 -18.50 1.72 14.56
C ALA A 236 -18.07 2.34 13.21
N TYR A 237 -18.64 1.92 12.06
CA TYR A 237 -18.22 2.47 10.75
C TYR A 237 -18.45 3.98 10.69
N PRO A 238 -17.38 4.81 10.70
CA PRO A 238 -17.51 6.26 10.69
C PRO A 238 -17.75 6.77 9.28
N THR A 239 -18.26 8.00 9.15
CA THR A 239 -18.45 8.67 7.85
C THR A 239 -17.20 9.42 7.39
N ARG A 240 -16.30 9.73 8.31
CA ARG A 240 -15.03 10.46 8.10
C ARG A 240 -13.87 9.70 8.71
N VAL A 241 -12.64 9.99 8.28
CA VAL A 241 -11.46 9.55 9.03
C VAL A 241 -11.36 10.41 10.28
N VAL A 242 -11.39 9.77 11.45
CA VAL A 242 -11.36 10.45 12.76
C VAL A 242 -9.95 10.38 13.35
N PHE A 243 -9.33 11.53 13.54
CA PHE A 243 -8.03 11.70 14.20
C PHE A 243 -8.22 12.30 15.59
N PRO A 244 -7.44 11.87 16.59
CA PRO A 244 -7.21 12.69 17.78
C PRO A 244 -6.27 13.84 17.43
N VAL A 245 -6.09 14.77 18.35
CA VAL A 245 -5.05 15.80 18.23
C VAL A 245 -3.68 15.14 18.26
N PRO A 246 -2.79 15.41 17.29
CA PRO A 246 -1.46 14.81 17.25
C PRO A 246 -0.62 15.19 18.46
N THR A 247 0.20 14.26 18.92
CA THR A 247 1.27 14.52 19.88
C THR A 247 2.60 14.80 19.16
N HIS A 248 3.65 15.18 19.88
CA HIS A 248 4.98 15.37 19.31
C HIS A 248 5.57 14.09 18.70
N THR A 249 5.11 12.91 19.14
CA THR A 249 5.66 11.60 18.73
C THR A 249 4.75 10.81 17.80
N SER A 250 3.44 11.09 17.78
CA SER A 250 2.46 10.31 17.01
C SER A 250 1.27 11.15 16.58
N LYS A 251 0.65 10.74 15.46
CA LYS A 251 -0.69 11.24 15.07
C LYS A 251 -1.82 10.62 15.88
N GLY A 252 -1.51 9.69 16.79
CA GLY A 252 -2.46 8.97 17.65
C GLY A 252 -3.12 7.79 16.94
N VAL A 253 -4.02 7.12 17.68
CA VAL A 253 -4.89 6.06 17.18
C VAL A 253 -6.07 6.68 16.44
N LEU A 254 -6.40 6.16 15.28
CA LEU A 254 -7.43 6.67 14.38
C LEU A 254 -8.60 5.70 14.31
N VAL A 255 -9.77 6.21 13.89
CA VAL A 255 -10.90 5.37 13.44
C VAL A 255 -11.18 5.72 11.98
N ILE A 256 -11.10 4.72 11.10
CA ILE A 256 -10.98 4.91 9.65
C ILE A 256 -12.06 4.13 8.92
N PRO A 257 -12.88 4.77 8.06
CA PRO A 257 -13.76 4.07 7.12
C PRO A 257 -12.93 3.59 5.93
N THR A 258 -12.55 2.32 5.88
CA THR A 258 -11.74 1.82 4.77
C THR A 258 -12.51 1.90 3.43
N ALA A 259 -11.79 2.08 2.33
CA ALA A 259 -12.40 2.05 1.00
C ALA A 259 -13.08 0.69 0.69
N GLY A 260 -12.69 -0.37 1.39
CA GLY A 260 -13.33 -1.69 1.32
C GLY A 260 -14.63 -1.83 2.11
N GLY A 261 -15.04 -0.82 2.91
CA GLY A 261 -16.29 -0.81 3.68
C GLY A 261 -16.18 -1.47 5.07
N THR A 262 -14.99 -1.65 5.61
CA THR A 262 -14.71 -2.08 6.99
C THR A 262 -14.26 -0.89 7.82
N THR A 263 -14.37 -0.98 9.16
CA THR A 263 -13.73 0.00 10.05
C THR A 263 -12.32 -0.49 10.39
N MET A 264 -11.35 0.41 10.36
CA MET A 264 -10.00 0.14 10.83
C MET A 264 -9.71 1.03 12.05
N VAL A 265 -9.09 0.46 13.08
CA VAL A 265 -8.62 1.19 14.26
C VAL A 265 -7.12 1.00 14.43
N GLY A 266 -6.41 2.07 14.77
CA GLY A 266 -4.95 2.14 14.81
C GLY A 266 -4.44 3.37 14.05
N PRO A 267 -3.12 3.46 13.81
CA PRO A 267 -2.07 2.54 14.25
C PRO A 267 -1.38 2.96 15.55
N THR A 268 -0.57 2.06 16.11
CA THR A 268 0.49 2.41 17.06
C THR A 268 1.73 2.99 16.34
N ALA A 269 2.77 3.37 17.08
CA ALA A 269 3.96 3.96 16.50
C ALA A 269 5.21 3.69 17.35
N HIS A 270 5.75 2.46 17.30
CA HIS A 270 6.93 2.04 18.04
C HIS A 270 8.13 1.81 17.11
N ILE A 271 9.33 2.22 17.54
CA ILE A 271 10.56 1.82 16.85
C ILE A 271 10.90 0.40 17.29
N VAL A 272 11.11 -0.47 16.32
CA VAL A 272 11.52 -1.86 16.53
C VAL A 272 12.86 -2.13 15.84
N PRO A 273 13.73 -2.95 16.46
CA PRO A 273 15.06 -3.22 15.90
C PRO A 273 15.02 -4.12 14.67
N ASP A 274 14.04 -5.03 14.60
CA ASP A 274 13.89 -5.97 13.49
C ASP A 274 12.98 -5.40 12.40
N LYS A 275 13.54 -5.29 11.19
CA LYS A 275 12.81 -4.84 9.98
C LYS A 275 11.83 -5.89 9.44
N GLU A 276 11.77 -7.09 10.03
CA GLU A 276 10.82 -8.16 9.69
C GLU A 276 9.75 -8.38 10.78
N ASP A 277 9.81 -7.67 11.92
CA ASP A 277 8.82 -7.77 13.01
C ASP A 277 7.46 -7.18 12.59
N THR A 278 6.60 -8.03 12.05
CA THR A 278 5.21 -7.70 11.68
C THR A 278 4.18 -8.33 12.63
N ASP A 279 4.61 -8.77 13.81
CA ASP A 279 3.71 -9.34 14.81
C ASP A 279 2.81 -8.27 15.42
N THR A 280 1.59 -8.66 15.78
CA THR A 280 0.66 -7.83 16.55
C THR A 280 0.61 -8.32 17.98
N THR A 281 0.44 -7.40 18.93
CA THR A 281 0.56 -7.66 20.36
C THR A 281 -0.76 -7.46 21.11
N ALA A 282 -0.93 -8.17 22.22
CA ALA A 282 -2.09 -7.96 23.09
C ALA A 282 -2.09 -6.58 23.75
N PRO A 283 -0.95 -6.07 24.26
CA PRO A 283 -0.91 -4.71 24.83
C PRO A 283 -1.30 -3.62 23.85
N ASP A 284 -0.73 -3.61 22.63
CA ASP A 284 -1.05 -2.61 21.61
C ASP A 284 -2.52 -2.70 21.17
N ARG A 285 -3.07 -3.91 21.09
CA ARG A 285 -4.51 -4.10 20.84
C ARG A 285 -5.37 -3.44 21.92
N GLU A 286 -5.07 -3.68 23.21
CA GLU A 286 -5.85 -3.10 24.31
C GLU A 286 -5.79 -1.58 24.26
N GLU A 287 -4.60 -0.98 24.09
CA GLU A 287 -4.40 0.47 23.97
C GLU A 287 -5.19 1.06 22.78
N ILE A 288 -5.08 0.45 21.61
CA ILE A 288 -5.77 0.92 20.41
C ILE A 288 -7.29 0.94 20.60
N PHE A 289 -7.86 -0.15 21.15
CA PHE A 289 -9.30 -0.20 21.35
C PHE A 289 -9.78 0.75 22.44
N GLU A 290 -9.03 0.93 23.53
CA GLU A 290 -9.33 1.90 24.57
C GLU A 290 -9.39 3.33 23.99
N LEU A 291 -8.37 3.74 23.26
CA LEU A 291 -8.31 5.08 22.64
C LEU A 291 -9.39 5.28 21.59
N ALA A 292 -9.64 4.28 20.73
CA ALA A 292 -10.66 4.38 19.69
C ALA A 292 -12.09 4.47 20.24
N GLN A 293 -12.38 3.77 21.36
CA GLN A 293 -13.66 3.80 22.05
C GLN A 293 -13.99 5.17 22.67
N HIS A 294 -12.97 5.96 23.00
CA HIS A 294 -13.17 7.34 23.47
C HIS A 294 -13.48 8.34 22.36
N MET A 295 -13.25 7.96 21.09
CA MET A 295 -13.48 8.86 19.95
C MET A 295 -14.77 8.54 19.18
N VAL A 296 -15.05 7.26 18.93
CA VAL A 296 -16.18 6.83 18.08
C VAL A 296 -17.01 5.77 18.80
N GLN A 297 -18.32 6.00 18.84
CA GLN A 297 -19.29 5.09 19.45
C GLN A 297 -19.35 3.75 18.70
N GLY A 298 -19.55 2.67 19.43
CA GLY A 298 -19.75 1.34 18.86
C GLY A 298 -18.48 0.57 18.54
N VAL A 299 -17.29 1.13 18.76
CA VAL A 299 -16.01 0.40 18.61
C VAL A 299 -15.95 -0.75 19.59
N SER A 300 -15.80 -1.99 19.10
CA SER A 300 -15.78 -3.20 19.92
C SER A 300 -14.81 -4.25 19.41
N LYS A 301 -14.04 -4.85 20.32
CA LYS A 301 -13.17 -6.01 20.03
C LYS A 301 -13.95 -7.23 19.53
N ARG A 302 -15.25 -7.32 19.77
CA ARG A 302 -16.12 -8.42 19.29
C ARG A 302 -16.26 -8.42 17.78
N ASP A 303 -16.07 -7.27 17.14
CA ASP A 303 -16.18 -7.09 15.69
C ASP A 303 -14.85 -7.32 14.96
N LEU A 304 -13.77 -7.60 15.69
CA LEU A 304 -12.43 -7.82 15.12
C LEU A 304 -12.42 -9.03 14.19
N ILE A 305 -12.01 -8.81 12.94
CA ILE A 305 -11.87 -9.88 11.93
C ILE A 305 -10.43 -10.09 11.49
N SER A 306 -9.56 -9.08 11.59
CA SER A 306 -8.15 -9.20 11.20
C SER A 306 -7.29 -8.16 11.90
N ALA A 307 -6.01 -8.50 12.08
CA ALA A 307 -4.98 -7.60 12.56
C ALA A 307 -3.75 -7.70 11.66
N PHE A 308 -3.00 -6.62 11.55
CA PHE A 308 -1.72 -6.59 10.86
C PHE A 308 -0.83 -5.47 11.40
N ALA A 309 0.48 -5.57 11.14
CA ALA A 309 1.42 -4.49 11.42
C ALA A 309 2.16 -4.06 10.16
N GLY A 310 2.43 -2.76 10.06
CA GLY A 310 3.25 -2.16 9.00
C GLY A 310 4.47 -1.45 9.58
N LEU A 311 5.62 -1.62 8.92
CA LEU A 311 6.90 -1.05 9.35
C LEU A 311 7.23 0.17 8.49
N ARG A 312 6.98 1.37 9.00
CA ARG A 312 7.28 2.63 8.27
C ARG A 312 8.78 2.85 8.19
N PRO A 313 9.34 3.10 6.99
CA PRO A 313 10.77 3.39 6.82
C PRO A 313 11.08 4.83 7.26
N ALA A 314 11.49 5.01 8.51
CA ALA A 314 11.78 6.33 9.07
C ALA A 314 13.27 6.67 8.94
N LEU A 315 13.58 7.92 8.59
CA LEU A 315 14.92 8.51 8.65
C LEU A 315 15.08 9.38 9.89
N ALA A 316 16.29 9.47 10.41
CA ALA A 316 16.67 10.52 11.34
C ALA A 316 16.40 11.90 10.71
N GLY A 317 15.81 12.84 11.46
CA GLY A 317 15.37 14.13 10.93
C GLY A 317 13.95 14.12 10.33
N GLY A 318 13.37 12.96 10.03
CA GLY A 318 11.95 12.78 9.78
C GLY A 318 11.40 13.27 8.44
N ASP A 319 12.20 13.86 7.52
CA ASP A 319 11.77 14.21 6.17
C ASP A 319 12.19 13.14 5.14
N PHE A 320 11.72 13.26 3.92
CA PHE A 320 12.07 12.36 2.82
C PHE A 320 13.46 12.71 2.25
N MET A 321 14.25 11.71 1.91
CA MET A 321 15.49 11.86 1.15
C MET A 321 15.26 11.43 -0.30
N ILE A 322 15.02 12.43 -1.17
CA ILE A 322 14.80 12.21 -2.60
C ILE A 322 15.76 13.10 -3.37
N LYS A 323 16.81 12.49 -3.94
CA LYS A 323 17.89 13.23 -4.62
C LYS A 323 18.69 12.35 -5.57
N ILE A 324 19.43 12.98 -6.48
CA ILE A 324 20.53 12.31 -7.19
C ILE A 324 21.64 12.06 -6.15
N SER A 325 22.22 10.88 -6.15
CA SER A 325 23.33 10.57 -5.24
C SER A 325 24.54 11.45 -5.52
N ASP A 326 25.17 11.96 -4.46
CA ASP A 326 26.42 12.70 -4.55
C ASP A 326 27.65 11.76 -4.56
N LYS A 327 27.44 10.47 -4.22
CA LYS A 327 28.50 9.47 -4.08
C LYS A 327 28.52 8.44 -5.21
N ALA A 328 27.34 7.97 -5.63
CA ALA A 328 27.18 6.91 -6.64
C ALA A 328 26.73 7.51 -7.99
N PRO A 329 27.39 7.19 -9.11
CA PRO A 329 27.04 7.72 -10.43
C PRO A 329 25.68 7.20 -10.89
N ALA A 330 24.90 8.04 -11.58
CA ALA A 330 23.61 7.66 -12.18
C ALA A 330 22.64 6.91 -11.23
N PHE A 331 22.72 7.24 -9.93
CA PHE A 331 21.95 6.62 -8.86
C PHE A 331 21.06 7.64 -8.17
N ILE A 332 19.76 7.36 -8.06
CA ILE A 332 18.77 8.25 -7.46
C ILE A 332 18.22 7.61 -6.19
N GLN A 333 18.26 8.34 -5.08
CA GLN A 333 17.74 7.93 -3.80
C GLN A 333 16.29 8.35 -3.63
N ALA A 334 15.43 7.44 -3.14
CA ALA A 334 14.07 7.71 -2.67
C ALA A 334 13.85 6.95 -1.35
N ALA A 335 14.42 7.48 -0.27
CA ALA A 335 14.52 6.84 1.03
C ALA A 335 13.77 7.60 2.12
N GLY A 336 13.46 6.92 3.24
CA GLY A 336 12.80 7.54 4.39
C GLY A 336 11.34 7.93 4.14
N ILE A 337 10.71 7.35 3.12
CA ILE A 337 9.34 7.68 2.70
C ILE A 337 8.34 6.93 3.58
N GLN A 338 8.23 7.40 4.83
CA GLN A 338 7.19 7.02 5.79
C GLN A 338 5.89 7.82 5.56
N SER A 339 4.94 7.85 6.52
CA SER A 339 3.77 8.74 6.42
C SER A 339 4.21 10.21 6.24
N PRO A 340 3.65 10.91 5.23
CA PRO A 340 2.52 10.61 4.36
C PRO A 340 2.88 10.00 2.99
N GLY A 341 3.79 9.05 2.94
CA GLY A 341 4.37 8.49 1.72
C GLY A 341 3.37 7.96 0.69
N LEU A 342 2.28 7.31 1.14
CA LEU A 342 1.22 6.85 0.23
C LEU A 342 0.60 8.05 -0.51
N THR A 343 0.20 9.08 0.24
CA THR A 343 -0.34 10.33 -0.33
C THR A 343 0.64 11.02 -1.26
N ALA A 344 1.91 11.06 -0.88
CA ALA A 344 2.95 11.74 -1.64
C ALA A 344 3.38 10.97 -2.90
N SER A 345 3.13 9.65 -2.96
CA SER A 345 3.73 8.76 -3.96
C SER A 345 3.52 9.18 -5.41
N PRO A 346 2.34 9.70 -5.86
CA PRO A 346 2.20 10.18 -7.23
C PRO A 346 3.17 11.32 -7.57
N ALA A 347 3.30 12.29 -6.66
CA ALA A 347 4.19 13.44 -6.83
C ALA A 347 5.67 13.04 -6.69
N VAL A 348 5.98 12.05 -5.83
CA VAL A 348 7.31 11.45 -5.74
C VAL A 348 7.71 10.82 -7.07
N GLY A 349 6.81 10.07 -7.70
CA GLY A 349 7.07 9.47 -9.03
C GLY A 349 7.42 10.52 -10.08
N GLN A 350 6.69 11.64 -10.14
CA GLN A 350 7.01 12.76 -11.04
C GLN A 350 8.38 13.40 -10.72
N LEU A 351 8.66 13.58 -9.43
CA LEU A 351 9.95 14.13 -9.01
C LEU A 351 11.11 13.22 -9.43
N LEU A 352 10.95 11.90 -9.31
CA LEU A 352 11.99 10.93 -9.72
C LEU A 352 12.26 10.97 -11.23
N VAL A 353 11.22 11.13 -12.06
CA VAL A 353 11.40 11.37 -13.51
C VAL A 353 12.19 12.64 -13.76
N SER A 354 11.85 13.74 -13.08
CA SER A 354 12.58 15.03 -13.22
C SER A 354 14.03 14.92 -12.75
N LEU A 355 14.32 14.10 -11.74
CA LEU A 355 15.70 13.88 -11.28
C LEU A 355 16.52 13.05 -12.28
N LEU A 356 15.91 12.07 -12.96
CA LEU A 356 16.57 11.33 -14.05
C LEU A 356 16.91 12.26 -15.22
N GLU A 357 15.99 13.15 -15.61
CA GLU A 357 16.26 14.16 -16.65
C GLU A 357 17.40 15.12 -16.25
N LYS A 358 17.42 15.56 -14.98
CA LYS A 358 18.52 16.38 -14.44
C LYS A 358 19.84 15.62 -14.36
N ALA A 359 19.80 14.30 -14.14
CA ALA A 359 20.98 13.44 -14.16
C ALA A 359 21.49 13.14 -15.56
N GLY A 360 20.82 13.64 -16.61
CA GLY A 360 21.26 13.53 -18.01
C GLY A 360 20.50 12.52 -18.86
N LEU A 361 19.51 11.77 -18.30
CA LEU A 361 18.70 10.84 -19.11
C LEU A 361 17.78 11.64 -20.04
N GLN A 362 18.01 11.51 -21.34
CA GLN A 362 17.14 12.13 -22.35
C GLN A 362 15.94 11.24 -22.63
N MET A 363 14.74 11.77 -22.40
CA MET A 363 13.48 11.08 -22.63
C MET A 363 12.49 12.00 -23.34
N SER A 364 11.79 11.47 -24.32
CA SER A 364 10.62 12.15 -24.90
C SER A 364 9.33 11.50 -24.36
N ASP A 365 8.24 12.22 -24.43
CA ASP A 365 6.92 11.64 -24.11
C ASP A 365 6.49 10.64 -25.17
N LYS A 366 5.77 9.58 -24.75
CA LYS A 366 5.10 8.70 -25.68
C LYS A 366 3.89 9.40 -26.31
N THR A 367 3.68 9.18 -27.58
CA THR A 367 2.52 9.70 -28.33
C THR A 367 1.23 8.96 -27.98
N GLU A 368 1.35 7.70 -27.61
CA GLU A 368 0.21 6.83 -27.26
C GLU A 368 0.46 6.13 -25.93
N ILE A 369 -0.56 6.12 -25.08
CA ILE A 369 -0.60 5.41 -23.81
C ILE A 369 -1.77 4.43 -23.85
N ALA A 370 -1.49 3.14 -23.71
CA ALA A 370 -2.53 2.12 -23.68
C ALA A 370 -3.46 2.34 -22.48
N PRO A 371 -4.79 2.42 -22.68
CA PRO A 371 -5.72 2.66 -21.60
C PRO A 371 -5.81 1.45 -20.68
N VAL A 372 -6.06 1.72 -19.39
CA VAL A 372 -6.41 0.67 -18.41
C VAL A 372 -7.85 0.23 -18.68
N PRO A 373 -8.12 -1.07 -18.89
CA PRO A 373 -9.48 -1.55 -19.01
C PRO A 373 -10.22 -1.39 -17.69
N PRO A 374 -11.53 -1.09 -17.72
CA PRO A 374 -12.33 -1.01 -16.49
C PRO A 374 -12.26 -2.32 -15.70
N LYS A 375 -11.89 -2.24 -14.41
CA LYS A 375 -11.94 -3.41 -13.52
C LYS A 375 -13.39 -3.75 -13.24
N LYS A 376 -13.79 -4.97 -13.59
CA LYS A 376 -15.12 -5.50 -13.31
C LYS A 376 -15.12 -6.14 -11.93
N ARG A 377 -15.98 -5.67 -11.04
CA ARG A 377 -16.15 -6.23 -9.70
C ARG A 377 -17.60 -6.64 -9.52
N LEU A 378 -17.83 -7.93 -9.42
CA LEU A 378 -19.18 -8.49 -9.32
C LEU A 378 -20.04 -7.80 -8.24
N ARG A 379 -19.43 -7.46 -7.10
CA ARG A 379 -20.14 -6.81 -5.97
C ARG A 379 -20.64 -5.39 -6.28
N GLU A 380 -20.17 -4.77 -7.35
CA GLU A 380 -20.48 -3.38 -7.77
C GLU A 380 -21.42 -3.36 -8.99
N MET A 381 -21.78 -4.53 -9.54
CA MET A 381 -22.59 -4.67 -10.74
C MET A 381 -24.07 -4.79 -10.42
N SER A 382 -24.90 -4.33 -11.36
CA SER A 382 -26.34 -4.63 -11.38
C SER A 382 -26.61 -6.07 -11.78
N ALA A 383 -27.83 -6.56 -11.53
CA ALA A 383 -28.24 -7.91 -11.92
C ALA A 383 -28.16 -8.11 -13.44
N GLU A 384 -28.52 -7.09 -14.23
CA GLU A 384 -28.49 -7.11 -15.69
C GLU A 384 -27.04 -7.18 -16.22
N GLU A 385 -26.11 -6.47 -15.58
CA GLU A 385 -24.68 -6.53 -15.92
C GLU A 385 -24.09 -7.90 -15.64
N VAL A 386 -24.47 -8.51 -14.50
CA VAL A 386 -24.05 -9.88 -14.14
C VAL A 386 -24.60 -10.91 -15.12
N ASP A 387 -25.89 -10.80 -15.51
CA ASP A 387 -26.50 -11.67 -16.51
C ASP A 387 -25.81 -11.57 -17.88
N ALA A 388 -25.49 -10.35 -18.30
CA ALA A 388 -24.79 -10.13 -19.56
C ALA A 388 -23.37 -10.74 -19.57
N LEU A 389 -22.71 -10.80 -18.42
CA LEU A 389 -21.41 -11.46 -18.28
C LEU A 389 -21.56 -12.99 -18.19
N TYR A 390 -22.56 -13.47 -17.48
CA TYR A 390 -22.85 -14.92 -17.38
C TYR A 390 -23.07 -15.56 -18.76
N GLN A 391 -23.78 -14.89 -19.65
CA GLN A 391 -23.99 -15.38 -21.03
C GLN A 391 -22.67 -15.54 -21.82
N LYS A 392 -21.63 -14.81 -21.44
CA LYS A 392 -20.30 -14.89 -22.05
C LYS A 392 -19.38 -15.88 -21.35
N ASP A 393 -19.45 -15.95 -20.04
CA ASP A 393 -18.61 -16.80 -19.19
C ASP A 393 -19.34 -17.12 -17.87
N PRO A 394 -19.78 -18.39 -17.69
CA PRO A 394 -20.45 -18.82 -16.45
C PRO A 394 -19.63 -18.63 -15.17
N ALA A 395 -18.29 -18.49 -15.27
CA ALA A 395 -17.42 -18.26 -14.12
C ALA A 395 -17.77 -16.98 -13.34
N TRP A 396 -18.47 -16.02 -13.95
CA TRP A 396 -18.96 -14.81 -13.29
C TRP A 396 -20.00 -15.07 -12.21
N THR A 397 -20.78 -16.14 -12.30
CA THR A 397 -21.80 -16.49 -11.28
C THR A 397 -21.33 -17.56 -10.29
N ASN A 398 -20.16 -18.16 -10.52
CA ASN A 398 -19.56 -19.08 -9.57
C ASN A 398 -18.86 -18.30 -8.44
N ILE A 399 -19.57 -18.10 -7.32
CA ILE A 399 -19.06 -17.31 -6.18
C ILE A 399 -18.08 -18.16 -5.36
N ILE A 400 -16.82 -17.81 -5.41
CA ILE A 400 -15.73 -18.47 -4.66
C ILE A 400 -15.62 -17.88 -3.26
N CYS A 401 -15.54 -16.55 -3.12
CA CYS A 401 -15.52 -15.88 -1.83
C CYS A 401 -16.90 -15.27 -1.51
N ARG A 402 -17.65 -15.90 -0.61
CA ARG A 402 -19.00 -15.44 -0.25
C ARG A 402 -19.00 -14.15 0.56
N CYS A 403 -18.01 -13.96 1.47
CA CYS A 403 -17.94 -12.78 2.34
C CYS A 403 -17.71 -11.49 1.53
N GLU A 404 -16.87 -11.55 0.50
CA GLU A 404 -16.50 -10.41 -0.35
C GLU A 404 -17.23 -10.42 -1.70
N LYS A 405 -18.06 -11.46 -1.97
CA LYS A 405 -18.79 -11.67 -3.23
C LYS A 405 -17.85 -11.67 -4.45
N ILE A 406 -16.77 -12.47 -4.38
CA ILE A 406 -15.81 -12.59 -5.47
C ILE A 406 -16.10 -13.85 -6.28
N SER A 407 -16.21 -13.70 -7.59
CA SER A 407 -16.45 -14.76 -8.56
C SER A 407 -15.17 -15.52 -8.94
N GLU A 408 -15.32 -16.66 -9.57
CA GLU A 408 -14.22 -17.40 -10.19
C GLU A 408 -13.56 -16.57 -11.31
N ALA A 409 -14.36 -15.88 -12.13
CA ALA A 409 -13.85 -15.05 -13.22
C ALA A 409 -12.89 -13.97 -12.74
N GLU A 410 -13.18 -13.30 -11.62
CA GLU A 410 -12.28 -12.30 -11.04
C GLU A 410 -10.96 -12.91 -10.54
N ILE A 411 -10.99 -14.13 -10.00
CA ILE A 411 -9.79 -14.84 -9.55
C ILE A 411 -8.95 -15.30 -10.76
N VAL A 412 -9.59 -15.83 -11.78
CA VAL A 412 -8.94 -16.25 -13.03
C VAL A 412 -8.27 -15.05 -13.72
N ASP A 413 -8.95 -13.91 -13.76
CA ASP A 413 -8.39 -12.66 -14.29
C ASP A 413 -7.11 -12.24 -13.53
N ALA A 414 -7.15 -12.27 -12.19
CA ALA A 414 -5.99 -11.98 -11.35
C ALA A 414 -4.82 -12.93 -11.66
N VAL A 415 -5.07 -14.24 -11.74
CA VAL A 415 -4.03 -15.23 -12.01
C VAL A 415 -3.41 -15.03 -13.39
N ARG A 416 -4.21 -14.72 -14.41
CA ARG A 416 -3.73 -14.45 -15.78
C ARG A 416 -2.91 -13.16 -15.90
N HIS A 417 -3.09 -12.22 -14.96
CA HIS A 417 -2.24 -11.03 -14.82
C HIS A 417 -1.00 -11.25 -13.94
N GLY A 418 -0.69 -12.51 -13.59
CA GLY A 418 0.54 -12.88 -12.88
C GLY A 418 0.43 -12.88 -11.35
N HIS A 419 -0.76 -12.72 -10.79
CA HIS A 419 -1.01 -12.83 -9.34
C HIS A 419 -1.19 -14.29 -8.94
N ILE A 420 -0.08 -15.02 -8.78
CA ILE A 420 -0.06 -16.49 -8.66
C ILE A 420 0.17 -17.01 -7.22
N THR A 421 0.18 -16.14 -6.22
CA THR A 421 0.19 -16.54 -4.81
C THR A 421 -1.18 -16.29 -4.17
N LEU A 422 -1.48 -16.97 -3.07
CA LEU A 422 -2.76 -16.74 -2.37
C LEU A 422 -2.92 -15.29 -1.91
N ASP A 423 -1.85 -14.69 -1.38
CA ASP A 423 -1.88 -13.30 -0.92
C ASP A 423 -1.94 -12.31 -2.11
N SER A 424 -1.33 -12.61 -3.27
CA SER A 424 -1.49 -11.80 -4.47
C SER A 424 -2.95 -11.75 -4.94
N VAL A 425 -3.59 -12.93 -5.07
CA VAL A 425 -5.02 -13.02 -5.42
C VAL A 425 -5.89 -12.30 -4.38
N LYS A 426 -5.59 -12.50 -3.07
CA LYS A 426 -6.29 -11.84 -1.98
C LYS A 426 -6.22 -10.31 -2.10
N LEU A 427 -5.03 -9.75 -2.33
CA LEU A 427 -4.82 -8.31 -2.41
C LEU A 427 -5.38 -7.71 -3.72
N HIS A 428 -5.39 -8.48 -4.82
CA HIS A 428 -5.93 -8.03 -6.10
C HIS A 428 -7.46 -8.04 -6.13
N THR A 429 -8.09 -9.11 -5.60
CA THR A 429 -9.54 -9.35 -5.69
C THR A 429 -10.31 -9.08 -4.42
N ARG A 430 -9.68 -9.04 -3.25
CA ARG A 430 -10.22 -9.12 -1.89
C ARG A 430 -10.70 -10.52 -1.48
N ALA A 431 -10.55 -11.55 -2.30
CA ALA A 431 -10.90 -12.92 -1.91
C ALA A 431 -10.13 -13.35 -0.65
N GLY A 432 -10.84 -13.73 0.41
CA GLY A 432 -10.22 -14.08 1.70
C GLY A 432 -10.08 -12.92 2.71
N MET A 433 -10.54 -11.70 2.40
CA MET A 433 -10.48 -10.55 3.32
C MET A 433 -11.72 -10.36 4.20
N GLY A 434 -12.79 -11.11 3.96
CA GLY A 434 -14.01 -11.00 4.76
C GLY A 434 -13.93 -11.75 6.08
N ARG A 435 -15.04 -11.80 6.81
CA ARG A 435 -15.18 -12.34 8.17
C ARG A 435 -14.46 -13.68 8.44
N CYS A 436 -14.46 -14.62 7.49
CA CYS A 436 -13.83 -15.92 7.67
C CYS A 436 -12.33 -15.96 7.35
N GLN A 437 -11.73 -14.86 6.89
CA GLN A 437 -10.31 -14.73 6.56
C GLN A 437 -9.75 -15.86 5.69
N GLY A 438 -10.51 -16.24 4.67
CA GLY A 438 -10.11 -17.30 3.72
C GLY A 438 -10.50 -18.73 4.13
N GLY A 439 -11.08 -18.96 5.31
CA GLY A 439 -11.39 -20.29 5.82
C GLY A 439 -12.22 -21.18 4.87
N PHE A 440 -13.07 -20.57 4.03
CA PHE A 440 -13.88 -21.31 3.04
C PHE A 440 -13.38 -21.19 1.60
N CYS A 441 -12.74 -20.09 1.23
CA CYS A 441 -12.37 -19.85 -0.17
C CYS A 441 -10.94 -20.24 -0.51
N SER A 442 -10.00 -20.31 0.44
CA SER A 442 -8.58 -20.54 0.15
C SER A 442 -8.32 -21.82 -0.63
N ALA A 443 -8.96 -22.95 -0.26
CA ALA A 443 -8.79 -24.22 -0.98
C ALA A 443 -9.25 -24.12 -2.45
N LYS A 444 -10.36 -23.43 -2.71
CA LYS A 444 -10.86 -23.20 -4.07
C LYS A 444 -9.92 -22.27 -4.86
N ILE A 445 -9.39 -21.24 -4.22
CA ILE A 445 -8.41 -20.32 -4.85
C ILE A 445 -7.14 -21.08 -5.23
N TRP A 446 -6.63 -21.95 -4.34
CA TRP A 446 -5.50 -22.83 -4.65
C TRP A 446 -5.73 -23.68 -5.89
N ALA A 447 -6.92 -24.32 -5.97
CA ALA A 447 -7.27 -25.14 -7.12
C ALA A 447 -7.35 -24.32 -8.43
N ILE A 448 -7.87 -23.10 -8.37
CA ILE A 448 -7.93 -22.18 -9.53
C ILE A 448 -6.52 -21.77 -9.95
N ILE A 449 -5.67 -21.36 -9.02
CA ILE A 449 -4.27 -20.98 -9.33
C ILE A 449 -3.54 -22.16 -9.99
N SER A 450 -3.64 -23.37 -9.40
CA SER A 450 -3.00 -24.57 -9.97
C SER A 450 -3.52 -24.87 -11.38
N ARG A 451 -4.82 -24.81 -11.60
CA ARG A 451 -5.45 -25.05 -12.91
C ARG A 451 -4.98 -24.06 -13.98
N GLU A 452 -4.95 -22.75 -13.65
CA GLU A 452 -4.63 -21.70 -14.62
C GLU A 452 -3.11 -21.63 -14.90
N THR A 453 -2.26 -22.00 -13.93
CA THR A 453 -0.78 -21.90 -14.06
C THR A 453 -0.11 -23.23 -14.40
N GLY A 454 -0.76 -24.36 -14.15
CA GLY A 454 -0.14 -25.69 -14.23
C GLY A 454 0.80 -26.02 -13.07
N ILE A 455 0.97 -25.11 -12.10
CA ILE A 455 1.83 -25.35 -10.92
C ILE A 455 1.11 -26.35 -10.00
N PRO A 456 1.77 -27.45 -9.56
CA PRO A 456 1.20 -28.35 -8.57
C PRO A 456 0.79 -27.63 -7.27
N ILE A 457 -0.31 -28.05 -6.65
CA ILE A 457 -0.85 -27.38 -5.45
C ILE A 457 0.19 -27.34 -4.32
N GLU A 458 0.97 -28.41 -4.17
CA GLU A 458 2.03 -28.53 -3.16
C GLU A 458 3.21 -27.57 -3.36
N GLU A 459 3.40 -27.04 -4.56
CA GLU A 459 4.42 -26.03 -4.88
C GLU A 459 3.91 -24.61 -4.72
N LEU A 460 2.59 -24.41 -4.63
CA LEU A 460 2.00 -23.10 -4.46
C LEU A 460 2.35 -22.51 -3.09
N THR A 461 2.58 -21.21 -3.07
CA THR A 461 2.97 -20.48 -1.88
C THR A 461 1.88 -19.49 -1.43
N LYS A 462 1.82 -19.22 -0.14
CA LYS A 462 0.91 -18.20 0.38
C LYS A 462 1.31 -16.80 -0.10
N ARG A 463 2.63 -16.47 -0.06
CA ARG A 463 3.16 -15.11 -0.37
C ARG A 463 4.52 -15.12 -1.09
N GLY A 464 4.94 -16.22 -1.68
CA GLY A 464 6.29 -16.42 -2.22
C GLY A 464 7.21 -17.09 -1.19
N LYS A 465 8.51 -17.07 -1.42
CA LYS A 465 9.61 -17.64 -0.63
C LYS A 465 9.22 -18.37 0.67
N LYS A 466 9.47 -19.67 0.77
CA LYS A 466 9.30 -20.47 2.00
C LYS A 466 7.93 -20.40 2.69
N SER A 467 6.90 -19.92 2.00
CA SER A 467 5.53 -19.86 2.52
C SER A 467 4.62 -20.92 1.89
N ASN A 468 5.19 -22.10 1.62
CA ASN A 468 4.42 -23.26 1.16
C ASN A 468 3.37 -23.63 2.21
N PHE A 469 2.15 -23.89 1.76
CA PHE A 469 1.05 -24.27 2.62
C PHE A 469 1.02 -25.78 2.83
N PHE A 470 1.53 -26.53 1.87
CA PHE A 470 1.55 -28.00 1.89
C PHE A 470 3.00 -28.51 1.93
N ASN A 471 3.26 -29.54 2.74
CA ASN A 471 4.56 -30.19 2.83
C ASN A 471 4.65 -31.45 1.93
N GLY A 472 3.72 -31.61 1.00
CA GLY A 472 3.62 -32.74 0.08
C GLY A 472 2.23 -33.37 0.04
N SER A 473 2.07 -34.40 -0.80
CA SER A 473 0.82 -35.15 -0.93
C SER A 473 0.77 -36.29 0.09
N VAL A 474 -0.41 -36.54 0.69
CA VAL A 474 -0.66 -37.69 1.55
C VAL A 474 -0.34 -39.01 0.81
N ALA A 475 -0.57 -39.07 -0.50
CA ALA A 475 -0.18 -40.21 -1.32
C ALA A 475 1.32 -40.47 -1.28
N ASN A 476 2.15 -39.43 -1.28
CA ASN A 476 3.61 -39.55 -1.20
C ASN A 476 4.09 -39.98 0.19
N VAL A 477 3.30 -39.72 1.24
CA VAL A 477 3.58 -40.16 2.61
C VAL A 477 3.14 -41.63 2.80
N ALA A 478 1.96 -41.99 2.26
CA ALA A 478 1.42 -43.32 2.39
C ALA A 478 2.17 -44.40 1.59
N PHE A 479 2.84 -44.01 0.49
CA PHE A 479 3.58 -44.96 -0.35
C PHE A 479 5.10 -44.98 -0.10
N LYS A 480 5.62 -44.05 0.70
CA LYS A 480 6.97 -44.20 1.28
C LYS A 480 6.82 -45.08 2.53
N GLY A 481 6.55 -46.37 2.28
CA GLY A 481 6.59 -47.41 3.29
C GLY A 481 8.04 -47.58 3.78
N ASP A 482 8.45 -46.76 4.71
CA ASP A 482 9.59 -47.02 5.55
C ASP A 482 9.09 -47.60 6.87
N SER A 483 9.44 -48.86 7.01
CA SER A 483 9.51 -49.64 8.22
C SER A 483 9.35 -48.84 9.52
N TYR A 484 8.19 -48.87 10.13
CA TYR A 484 8.08 -48.71 11.57
C TYR A 484 8.81 -49.90 12.21
N GLU A 485 10.08 -49.74 12.52
CA GLU A 485 10.76 -50.57 13.49
C GLU A 485 10.10 -50.28 14.85
N THR A 486 9.23 -51.19 15.27
CA THR A 486 8.74 -51.29 16.64
C THR A 486 9.92 -51.52 17.56
N LYS A 487 10.26 -50.57 18.38
CA LYS A 487 10.99 -50.72 19.64
C LYS A 487 10.05 -50.51 20.81
#